data_27812e59ab96b50660a97b9605e38d5f
#
_entry.id   27812e59ab96b50660a97b9605e38d5f
#
_cell.length_a   1.000
_cell.length_b   1.000
_cell.length_c   1.000
_cell.angle_alpha   90.00
_cell.angle_beta   90.00
_cell.angle_gamma   90.00
#
_symmetry.space_group_name_H-M   'P 1'
#
loop_
_entity.id
_entity.type
_entity.pdbx_description
1 polymer ?
#
loop_
_entity_poly.entity_id
_entity_poly.type
_entity_poly.pdbx_seq_one_letter_code
_entity_poly.pdbx_strand_id
1 'polypeptide(L)'
;WRLSQEDFLKDVKWLSDMKIRASYGITGNNNIGDYASIGIMENANYVLGTGTGNIVNGAAQKSFSNADLTWEKTRQTDLGFEISVLDSRLSLSLDLYYRKTTDLLMDVDIPTITGFEKAMQNIGKMRNKGLEITLSGTPFRGKDFTWDATGNISVNRNKVLALGPTGDPIFSDGGAGTTHVTMVGQPIGAFYGYKMLGIFKTKEELDSYPH
;
A
#
# COMPACT_ATOMS: atom_id res chain seq x y z
N TRP A 1 22.12 -18.84 5.82
CA TRP A 1 23.16 -19.48 6.59
C TRP A 1 22.53 -20.33 7.70
N ARG A 2 22.93 -21.60 7.77
CA ARG A 2 22.41 -22.56 8.76
C ARG A 2 23.43 -22.70 9.88
N LEU A 3 23.27 -21.88 10.90
CA LEU A 3 24.20 -21.79 12.02
C LEU A 3 24.31 -23.08 12.82
N SER A 4 23.21 -23.83 12.93
CA SER A 4 23.21 -25.12 13.67
C SER A 4 24.12 -26.19 13.07
N GLN A 5 24.61 -26.01 11.84
CA GLN A 5 25.53 -26.94 11.18
C GLN A 5 26.99 -26.55 11.34
N GLU A 6 27.25 -25.40 11.96
CA GLU A 6 28.62 -24.91 12.15
C GLU A 6 29.29 -25.58 13.36
N ASP A 7 30.63 -25.75 13.30
CA ASP A 7 31.40 -26.44 14.31
C ASP A 7 31.20 -25.92 15.72
N PHE A 8 30.92 -24.62 15.88
CA PHE A 8 30.71 -23.99 17.19
C PHE A 8 29.30 -24.20 17.77
N LEU A 9 28.31 -24.72 16.98
CA LEU A 9 26.93 -24.95 17.44
C LEU A 9 26.46 -26.40 17.25
N LYS A 10 27.15 -27.21 16.46
CA LYS A 10 26.70 -28.58 16.11
C LYS A 10 26.54 -29.51 17.33
N ASP A 11 27.29 -29.27 18.40
CA ASP A 11 27.27 -30.10 19.61
C ASP A 11 26.31 -29.59 20.70
N VAL A 12 25.56 -28.53 20.42
CA VAL A 12 24.58 -27.94 21.35
C VAL A 12 23.29 -28.77 21.37
N LYS A 13 23.14 -29.64 22.36
CA LYS A 13 22.08 -30.66 22.43
C LYS A 13 20.66 -30.13 22.45
N TRP A 14 20.42 -28.93 22.99
CA TRP A 14 19.08 -28.35 23.05
C TRP A 14 18.68 -27.62 21.76
N LEU A 15 19.65 -27.33 20.89
CA LEU A 15 19.45 -26.63 19.61
C LEU A 15 19.21 -27.64 18.50
N SER A 16 18.02 -27.65 17.93
CA SER A 16 17.64 -28.56 16.84
C SER A 16 17.97 -27.97 15.48
N ASP A 17 17.65 -26.70 15.27
CA ASP A 17 18.02 -25.96 14.05
C ASP A 17 18.12 -24.46 14.35
N MET A 18 19.01 -23.78 13.61
CA MET A 18 19.15 -22.33 13.68
C MET A 18 19.61 -21.80 12.32
N LYS A 19 18.85 -20.86 11.77
CA LYS A 19 19.08 -20.34 10.43
C LYS A 19 18.88 -18.83 10.39
N ILE A 20 19.77 -18.14 9.68
CA ILE A 20 19.62 -16.73 9.30
C ILE A 20 19.37 -16.67 7.79
N ARG A 21 18.43 -15.84 7.40
CA ARG A 21 18.10 -15.54 6.00
C ARG A 21 18.27 -14.06 5.76
N ALA A 22 18.85 -13.69 4.64
CA ALA A 22 18.88 -12.31 4.17
C ALA A 22 18.57 -12.32 2.68
N SER A 23 17.70 -11.44 2.23
CA SER A 23 17.41 -11.27 0.82
C SER A 23 17.30 -9.79 0.45
N TYR A 24 17.64 -9.51 -0.80
CA TYR A 24 17.40 -8.23 -1.44
C TYR A 24 16.93 -8.46 -2.86
N GLY A 25 15.88 -7.75 -3.26
CA GLY A 25 15.33 -7.88 -4.60
C GLY A 25 14.68 -6.59 -5.09
N ILE A 26 14.56 -6.50 -6.41
CA ILE A 26 13.83 -5.43 -7.08
C ILE A 26 12.77 -6.09 -7.96
N THR A 27 11.52 -5.68 -7.78
CA THR A 27 10.39 -6.13 -8.60
C THR A 27 9.76 -4.95 -9.31
N GLY A 28 9.31 -5.18 -10.53
CA GLY A 28 8.52 -4.23 -11.31
C GLY A 28 7.05 -4.60 -11.31
N ASN A 29 6.18 -3.60 -11.36
CA ASN A 29 4.74 -3.75 -11.59
C ASN A 29 4.34 -2.85 -12.75
N ASN A 30 3.73 -3.43 -13.78
CA ASN A 30 3.24 -2.73 -14.97
C ASN A 30 1.71 -2.77 -15.06
N ASN A 31 1.02 -2.90 -13.94
CA ASN A 31 -0.44 -2.95 -13.90
C ASN A 31 -1.05 -1.59 -14.22
N ILE A 32 -0.93 -1.19 -15.47
CA ILE A 32 -1.58 -0.03 -16.08
C ILE A 32 -2.55 -0.53 -17.15
N GLY A 33 -3.62 0.21 -17.40
CA GLY A 33 -4.56 -0.12 -18.48
C GLY A 33 -3.86 -0.17 -19.83
N ASP A 34 -4.42 -0.96 -20.75
CA ASP A 34 -3.95 -1.03 -22.12
C ASP A 34 -3.96 0.36 -22.76
N TYR A 35 -2.88 0.69 -23.47
CA TYR A 35 -2.71 1.98 -24.13
C TYR A 35 -2.68 3.21 -23.21
N ALA A 36 -2.47 3.05 -21.90
CA ALA A 36 -2.48 4.17 -20.95
C ALA A 36 -1.42 5.26 -21.24
N SER A 37 -0.36 4.93 -21.96
CA SER A 37 0.67 5.89 -22.41
C SER A 37 0.26 6.71 -23.63
N ILE A 38 -0.83 6.31 -24.33
CA ILE A 38 -1.26 6.89 -25.59
C ILE A 38 -2.59 7.62 -25.38
N GLY A 39 -2.79 8.77 -26.04
CA GLY A 39 -4.06 9.44 -26.05
C GLY A 39 -5.10 8.64 -26.85
N ILE A 40 -6.13 8.13 -26.18
CA ILE A 40 -7.21 7.39 -26.81
C ILE A 40 -8.23 8.40 -27.33
N MET A 41 -8.74 8.16 -28.55
CA MET A 41 -9.84 8.92 -29.14
C MET A 41 -11.18 8.23 -28.85
N GLU A 42 -12.22 9.00 -28.59
CA GLU A 42 -13.59 8.50 -28.51
C GLU A 42 -14.53 9.30 -29.39
N ASN A 43 -15.69 8.72 -29.70
CA ASN A 43 -16.73 9.42 -30.47
C ASN A 43 -17.32 10.54 -29.62
N ALA A 44 -17.26 11.76 -30.14
CA ALA A 44 -17.85 12.95 -29.54
C ALA A 44 -18.85 13.56 -30.54
N ASN A 45 -20.10 13.16 -30.44
CA ASN A 45 -21.15 13.66 -31.31
C ASN A 45 -21.51 15.10 -30.93
N TYR A 46 -21.68 15.95 -31.94
CA TYR A 46 -22.06 17.34 -31.75
C TYR A 46 -23.29 17.67 -32.61
N VAL A 47 -24.16 18.56 -32.10
CA VAL A 47 -25.35 19.00 -32.81
C VAL A 47 -25.05 20.31 -33.51
N LEU A 48 -25.10 20.34 -34.82
CA LEU A 48 -24.94 21.52 -35.64
C LEU A 48 -26.27 21.97 -36.23
N GLY A 49 -26.50 23.27 -36.24
CA GLY A 49 -27.72 23.91 -36.82
C GLY A 49 -28.69 24.40 -35.76
N THR A 50 -29.84 24.93 -36.24
CA THR A 50 -30.92 25.47 -35.42
C THR A 50 -32.10 24.48 -35.33
N GLY A 51 -32.91 24.58 -34.27
CA GLY A 51 -34.04 23.67 -34.03
C GLY A 51 -33.62 22.32 -33.48
N THR A 52 -34.07 21.23 -34.05
CA THR A 52 -33.67 19.86 -33.66
C THR A 52 -32.26 19.51 -34.06
N GLY A 53 -31.60 20.34 -34.87
CA GLY A 53 -30.21 20.19 -35.31
C GLY A 53 -29.92 18.88 -36.05
N ASN A 54 -28.71 18.79 -36.61
CA ASN A 54 -28.17 17.54 -37.16
C ASN A 54 -27.08 17.03 -36.26
N ILE A 55 -27.15 15.76 -35.87
CA ILE A 55 -26.09 15.10 -35.14
C ILE A 55 -24.95 14.79 -36.11
N VAL A 56 -23.80 15.37 -35.85
CA VAL A 56 -22.58 15.12 -36.60
C VAL A 56 -21.60 14.28 -35.73
N ASN A 57 -21.14 13.19 -36.30
CA ASN A 57 -20.14 12.35 -35.64
C ASN A 57 -18.81 13.09 -35.60
N GLY A 58 -18.29 13.31 -34.42
CA GLY A 58 -16.99 13.86 -34.17
C GLY A 58 -16.11 12.87 -33.38
N ALA A 59 -14.85 13.19 -33.23
CA ALA A 59 -13.92 12.44 -32.40
C ALA A 59 -13.18 13.44 -31.49
N ALA A 60 -13.08 13.10 -30.20
CA ALA A 60 -12.32 13.87 -29.22
C ALA A 60 -11.34 12.97 -28.48
N GLN A 61 -10.26 13.53 -27.98
CA GLN A 61 -9.33 12.79 -27.15
C GLN A 61 -9.95 12.52 -25.78
N LYS A 62 -9.98 11.23 -25.40
CA LYS A 62 -10.57 10.74 -24.14
C LYS A 62 -9.60 10.81 -22.97
N SER A 63 -8.32 10.56 -23.20
CA SER A 63 -7.32 10.46 -22.16
C SER A 63 -6.10 11.32 -22.49
N PHE A 64 -5.52 11.90 -21.45
CA PHE A 64 -4.23 12.59 -21.58
C PHE A 64 -3.14 11.56 -21.87
N SER A 65 -2.32 11.79 -22.90
CA SER A 65 -1.19 10.92 -23.22
C SER A 65 0.00 11.24 -22.34
N ASN A 66 0.68 10.20 -21.86
CA ASN A 66 1.94 10.35 -21.14
C ASN A 66 2.93 9.26 -21.62
N ALA A 67 3.82 9.65 -22.51
CA ALA A 67 4.83 8.75 -23.09
C ALA A 67 5.92 8.35 -22.07
N ASP A 68 6.03 9.09 -20.95
CA ASP A 68 7.05 8.85 -19.92
C ASP A 68 6.59 7.82 -18.86
N LEU A 69 5.42 7.19 -19.05
CA LEU A 69 4.95 6.15 -18.14
C LEU A 69 5.92 4.98 -18.08
N THR A 70 6.32 4.64 -16.87
CA THR A 70 7.20 3.51 -16.58
C THR A 70 6.60 2.58 -15.54
N TRP A 71 7.22 1.44 -15.34
CA TRP A 71 6.84 0.48 -14.32
C TRP A 71 7.09 1.05 -12.92
N GLU A 72 6.18 0.72 -12.01
CA GLU A 72 6.44 0.89 -10.58
C GLU A 72 7.59 -0.03 -10.16
N LYS A 73 8.48 0.46 -9.32
CA LYS A 73 9.65 -0.29 -8.85
C LYS A 73 9.60 -0.46 -7.35
N THR A 74 9.62 -1.71 -6.90
CA THR A 74 9.70 -2.05 -5.49
C THR A 74 11.05 -2.66 -5.16
N ARG A 75 11.79 -2.01 -4.27
CA ARG A 75 13.01 -2.53 -3.65
C ARG A 75 12.66 -3.09 -2.30
N GLN A 76 13.00 -4.35 -2.06
CA GLN A 76 12.71 -5.05 -0.82
C GLN A 76 13.99 -5.64 -0.24
N THR A 77 14.14 -5.48 1.06
CA THR A 77 15.17 -6.13 1.88
C THR A 77 14.47 -6.91 2.96
N ASP A 78 14.83 -8.17 3.14
CA ASP A 78 14.28 -9.06 4.16
C ASP A 78 15.43 -9.63 4.99
N LEU A 79 15.20 -9.75 6.29
CA LEU A 79 16.07 -10.44 7.24
C LEU A 79 15.23 -11.38 8.08
N GLY A 80 15.50 -12.67 7.98
CA GLY A 80 14.80 -13.71 8.70
C GLY A 80 15.72 -14.44 9.66
N PHE A 81 15.18 -14.81 10.81
CA PHE A 81 15.82 -15.64 11.82
C PHE A 81 14.88 -16.77 12.21
N GLU A 82 15.36 -17.99 12.14
CA GLU A 82 14.62 -19.19 12.54
C GLU A 82 15.44 -19.96 13.59
N ILE A 83 14.77 -20.37 14.65
CA ILE A 83 15.36 -21.25 15.66
C ILE A 83 14.35 -22.34 16.05
N SER A 84 14.82 -23.56 16.16
CA SER A 84 14.08 -24.71 16.70
C SER A 84 14.88 -25.35 17.81
N VAL A 85 14.22 -25.65 18.91
CA VAL A 85 14.82 -26.18 20.12
C VAL A 85 14.03 -27.38 20.67
N LEU A 86 14.63 -28.12 21.62
CA LEU A 86 13.99 -29.23 22.31
C LEU A 86 13.48 -30.32 21.34
N ASP A 87 14.36 -30.83 20.49
CA ASP A 87 14.02 -31.80 19.44
C ASP A 87 12.89 -31.29 18.52
N SER A 88 12.98 -30.02 18.13
CA SER A 88 11.99 -29.32 17.30
C SER A 88 10.60 -29.21 17.92
N ARG A 89 10.48 -29.36 19.25
CA ARG A 89 9.21 -29.17 19.96
C ARG A 89 8.81 -27.71 20.11
N LEU A 90 9.75 -26.79 19.98
CA LEU A 90 9.51 -25.34 19.99
C LEU A 90 10.28 -24.70 18.86
N SER A 91 9.59 -23.93 18.04
CA SER A 91 10.17 -23.20 16.90
C SER A 91 9.71 -21.75 16.90
N LEU A 92 10.65 -20.85 16.67
CA LEU A 92 10.41 -19.41 16.51
C LEU A 92 10.92 -18.99 15.13
N SER A 93 10.08 -18.29 14.37
CA SER A 93 10.47 -17.55 13.17
C SER A 93 10.25 -16.07 13.41
N LEU A 94 11.21 -15.27 13.02
CA LEU A 94 11.19 -13.82 13.10
C LEU A 94 11.63 -13.27 11.75
N ASP A 95 10.79 -12.47 11.11
CA ASP A 95 11.04 -11.87 9.82
C ASP A 95 10.90 -10.34 9.91
N LEU A 96 11.94 -9.64 9.49
CA LEU A 96 11.99 -8.20 9.37
C LEU A 96 12.01 -7.85 7.89
N TYR A 97 11.16 -6.94 7.45
CA TYR A 97 11.18 -6.49 6.08
C TYR A 97 11.17 -4.97 5.96
N TYR A 98 11.80 -4.49 4.92
CA TYR A 98 11.79 -3.11 4.49
C TYR A 98 11.55 -3.05 2.99
N ARG A 99 10.43 -2.45 2.59
CA ARG A 99 10.01 -2.32 1.19
C ARG A 99 9.84 -0.85 0.84
N LYS A 100 10.45 -0.41 -0.24
CA LYS A 100 10.29 0.93 -0.81
C LYS A 100 9.82 0.81 -2.25
N THR A 101 8.61 1.31 -2.52
CA THR A 101 8.05 1.43 -3.86
C THR A 101 8.24 2.85 -4.35
N THR A 102 8.76 2.99 -5.55
CA THR A 102 8.96 4.26 -6.25
C THR A 102 8.24 4.21 -7.60
N ASP A 103 8.06 5.37 -8.19
CA ASP A 103 7.44 5.50 -9.49
C ASP A 103 5.99 4.95 -9.50
N LEU A 104 5.29 5.05 -8.33
CA LEU A 104 3.89 4.65 -8.22
C LEU A 104 3.04 5.41 -9.23
N LEU A 105 2.24 4.66 -9.94
CA LEU A 105 1.29 5.18 -10.93
C LEU A 105 0.08 5.75 -10.19
N MET A 106 -0.16 7.02 -10.40
CA MET A 106 -1.26 7.75 -9.74
C MET A 106 -1.91 8.71 -10.72
N ASP A 107 -3.22 8.84 -10.61
CA ASP A 107 -3.96 9.91 -11.26
C ASP A 107 -3.70 11.23 -10.53
N VAL A 108 -3.23 12.20 -11.26
CA VAL A 108 -2.95 13.55 -10.78
C VAL A 108 -3.94 14.52 -11.38
N ASP A 109 -4.54 15.36 -10.56
CA ASP A 109 -5.39 16.43 -11.05
C ASP A 109 -4.54 17.42 -11.86
N ILE A 110 -5.00 17.74 -13.07
CA ILE A 110 -4.35 18.68 -13.96
C ILE A 110 -5.30 19.86 -14.26
N PRO A 111 -4.78 21.03 -14.63
CA PRO A 111 -5.63 22.16 -14.95
C PRO A 111 -6.65 21.81 -16.03
N THR A 112 -7.92 22.07 -15.76
CA THR A 112 -9.05 21.74 -16.66
C THR A 112 -9.00 22.47 -18.02
N ILE A 113 -8.20 23.53 -18.13
CA ILE A 113 -7.91 24.21 -19.39
C ILE A 113 -7.26 23.29 -20.44
N THR A 114 -6.65 22.16 -19.98
CA THR A 114 -6.08 21.14 -20.86
C THR A 114 -7.15 20.27 -21.53
N GLY A 115 -8.40 20.39 -21.09
CA GLY A 115 -9.51 19.52 -21.53
C GLY A 115 -9.64 18.22 -20.75
N PHE A 116 -8.78 17.98 -19.75
CA PHE A 116 -8.76 16.79 -18.92
C PHE A 116 -8.77 17.16 -17.45
N GLU A 117 -9.35 16.29 -16.62
CA GLU A 117 -9.33 16.47 -15.17
C GLU A 117 -8.09 15.84 -14.53
N LYS A 118 -7.63 14.70 -15.10
CA LYS A 118 -6.54 13.90 -14.54
C LYS A 118 -5.57 13.42 -15.60
N ALA A 119 -4.35 13.20 -15.18
CA ALA A 119 -3.31 12.53 -15.96
C ALA A 119 -2.61 11.47 -15.11
N MET A 120 -2.41 10.27 -15.66
CA MET A 120 -1.63 9.22 -15.00
C MET A 120 -0.14 9.54 -15.07
N GLN A 121 0.53 9.48 -13.93
CA GLN A 121 1.96 9.79 -13.80
C GLN A 121 2.67 8.88 -12.79
N ASN A 122 3.98 8.67 -12.99
CA ASN A 122 4.85 7.93 -12.05
C ASN A 122 5.43 8.86 -10.98
N ILE A 123 4.65 9.23 -10.01
CA ILE A 123 5.04 10.29 -9.06
C ILE A 123 5.01 9.89 -7.60
N GLY A 124 4.36 8.78 -7.27
CA GLY A 124 4.22 8.34 -5.90
C GLY A 124 5.46 7.60 -5.38
N LYS A 125 5.74 7.77 -4.09
CA LYS A 125 6.73 6.97 -3.38
C LYS A 125 6.17 6.54 -2.03
N MET A 126 6.32 5.27 -1.70
CA MET A 126 5.80 4.68 -0.48
C MET A 126 6.82 3.75 0.16
N ARG A 127 6.75 3.63 1.47
CA ARG A 127 7.54 2.69 2.25
C ARG A 127 6.65 1.85 3.14
N ASN A 128 6.92 0.54 3.15
CA ASN A 128 6.39 -0.40 4.12
C ASN A 128 7.55 -1.01 4.89
N LYS A 129 7.41 -1.17 6.19
CA LYS A 129 8.33 -1.92 7.03
C LYS A 129 7.55 -2.67 8.07
N GLY A 130 8.00 -3.85 8.39
CA GLY A 130 7.29 -4.68 9.35
C GLY A 130 8.15 -5.72 9.99
N LEU A 131 7.53 -6.33 10.99
CA LEU A 131 8.03 -7.43 11.77
C LEU A 131 6.95 -8.51 11.80
N GLU A 132 7.34 -9.74 11.51
CA GLU A 132 6.49 -10.91 11.63
C GLU A 132 7.14 -11.89 12.58
N ILE A 133 6.37 -12.40 13.55
CA ILE A 133 6.81 -13.37 14.54
C ILE A 133 5.87 -14.54 14.48
N THR A 134 6.39 -15.73 14.31
CA THR A 134 5.64 -16.98 14.41
C THR A 134 6.26 -17.86 15.47
N LEU A 135 5.47 -18.29 16.45
CA LEU A 135 5.86 -19.26 17.47
C LEU A 135 5.03 -20.52 17.29
N SER A 136 5.69 -21.64 17.10
CA SER A 136 5.07 -22.96 16.97
C SER A 136 5.63 -23.89 17.99
N GLY A 137 4.79 -24.73 18.57
CA GLY A 137 5.23 -25.69 19.58
C GLY A 137 4.32 -26.90 19.70
N THR A 138 4.91 -28.01 20.21
CA THR A 138 4.22 -29.22 20.64
C THR A 138 4.31 -29.32 22.16
N PRO A 139 3.45 -28.59 22.91
CA PRO A 139 3.50 -28.58 24.38
C PRO A 139 3.33 -29.97 24.98
N PHE A 140 2.55 -30.78 24.34
CA PHE A 140 2.29 -32.16 24.78
C PHE A 140 2.45 -33.15 23.63
N ARG A 141 3.27 -34.18 23.85
CA ARG A 141 3.45 -35.32 22.93
C ARG A 141 3.40 -36.59 23.73
N GLY A 142 2.23 -37.19 23.79
CA GLY A 142 2.00 -38.50 24.42
C GLY A 142 1.92 -39.61 23.39
N LYS A 143 1.66 -40.85 23.89
CA LYS A 143 1.54 -42.04 23.03
C LYS A 143 0.28 -42.02 22.18
N ASP A 144 -0.83 -41.53 22.76
CA ASP A 144 -2.16 -41.57 22.13
C ASP A 144 -2.71 -40.17 21.85
N PHE A 145 -1.99 -39.10 22.28
CA PHE A 145 -2.42 -37.72 22.10
C PHE A 145 -1.20 -36.80 21.89
N THR A 146 -1.30 -35.95 20.90
CA THR A 146 -0.32 -34.88 20.63
C THR A 146 -1.07 -33.56 20.48
N TRP A 147 -0.55 -32.54 21.11
CA TRP A 147 -1.09 -31.18 20.96
C TRP A 147 -0.05 -30.26 20.34
N ASP A 148 -0.39 -29.70 19.18
CA ASP A 148 0.39 -28.71 18.49
C ASP A 148 -0.31 -27.34 18.57
N ALA A 149 0.44 -26.28 18.84
CA ALA A 149 -0.04 -24.92 18.92
C ALA A 149 0.85 -23.98 18.10
N THR A 150 0.23 -23.08 17.36
CA THR A 150 0.94 -22.04 16.60
C THR A 150 0.26 -20.69 16.81
N GLY A 151 1.05 -19.68 17.10
CA GLY A 151 0.64 -18.29 17.19
C GLY A 151 1.51 -17.41 16.30
N ASN A 152 0.91 -16.38 15.69
CA ASN A 152 1.65 -15.40 14.93
C ASN A 152 1.22 -13.98 15.27
N ILE A 153 2.16 -13.05 15.13
CA ILE A 153 1.94 -11.61 15.26
C ILE A 153 2.64 -10.93 14.09
N SER A 154 1.93 -10.06 13.40
CA SER A 154 2.48 -9.23 12.32
C SER A 154 2.21 -7.75 12.60
N VAL A 155 3.24 -6.93 12.46
CA VAL A 155 3.16 -5.48 12.58
C VAL A 155 3.70 -4.85 11.30
N ASN A 156 2.84 -4.15 10.59
CA ASN A 156 3.21 -3.40 9.39
C ASN A 156 3.05 -1.90 9.63
N ARG A 157 4.02 -1.12 9.16
CA ARG A 157 3.96 0.35 9.15
C ARG A 157 4.17 0.86 7.74
N ASN A 158 3.12 1.42 7.19
CA ASN A 158 3.11 2.11 5.91
C ASN A 158 3.40 3.60 6.09
N LYS A 159 4.09 4.21 5.12
CA LYS A 159 4.31 5.66 5.06
C LYS A 159 4.44 6.12 3.62
N VAL A 160 3.66 7.13 3.25
CA VAL A 160 3.81 7.86 2.00
C VAL A 160 5.03 8.77 2.09
N LEU A 161 5.92 8.69 1.12
CA LEU A 161 7.16 9.46 1.07
C LEU A 161 7.10 10.64 0.10
N ALA A 162 6.33 10.50 -0.98
CA ALA A 162 6.10 11.55 -1.95
C ALA A 162 4.77 11.34 -2.67
N LEU A 163 4.11 12.42 -3.03
CA LEU A 163 2.90 12.50 -3.82
C LEU A 163 3.07 13.66 -4.80
N GLY A 164 2.98 13.37 -6.09
CA GLY A 164 3.04 14.40 -7.12
C GLY A 164 4.22 15.37 -7.03
N PRO A 165 4.26 16.32 -7.94
CA PRO A 165 5.27 17.38 -7.93
C PRO A 165 5.08 18.37 -6.76
N THR A 166 3.85 18.63 -6.35
CA THR A 166 3.48 19.59 -5.29
C THR A 166 3.44 18.95 -3.91
N GLY A 167 3.23 17.61 -3.83
CA GLY A 167 3.07 16.88 -2.57
C GLY A 167 1.70 17.07 -1.91
N ASP A 168 0.72 17.59 -2.67
CA ASP A 168 -0.62 17.86 -2.16
C ASP A 168 -1.32 16.57 -1.70
N PRO A 169 -2.14 16.64 -0.65
CA PRO A 169 -2.94 15.53 -0.19
C PRO A 169 -3.96 15.07 -1.26
N ILE A 170 -4.12 13.77 -1.41
CA ILE A 170 -5.14 13.16 -2.26
C ILE A 170 -6.30 12.73 -1.37
N PHE A 171 -7.48 13.32 -1.62
CA PHE A 171 -8.71 12.99 -0.91
C PHE A 171 -9.50 11.94 -1.69
N SER A 172 -10.06 10.97 -0.98
CA SER A 172 -10.88 9.91 -1.57
C SER A 172 -12.26 9.90 -0.93
N ASP A 173 -13.29 9.77 -1.77
CA ASP A 173 -14.67 9.63 -1.33
C ASP A 173 -14.96 8.17 -1.00
N GLY A 174 -15.54 7.94 0.17
CA GLY A 174 -15.99 6.62 0.64
C GLY A 174 -17.51 6.39 0.47
N GLY A 175 -18.17 7.17 -0.39
CA GLY A 175 -19.62 7.09 -0.61
C GLY A 175 -20.49 7.93 0.34
N ALA A 176 -19.88 8.48 1.40
CA ALA A 176 -20.52 9.40 2.35
C ALA A 176 -19.77 10.75 2.43
N GLY A 177 -19.12 11.14 1.33
CA GLY A 177 -18.21 12.29 1.26
C GLY A 177 -16.75 11.90 1.47
N THR A 178 -15.86 12.89 1.59
CA THR A 178 -14.43 12.66 1.78
C THR A 178 -14.17 11.98 3.13
N THR A 179 -13.80 10.70 3.09
CA THR A 179 -13.58 9.87 4.29
C THR A 179 -12.14 9.42 4.47
N HIS A 180 -11.33 9.54 3.43
CA HIS A 180 -9.93 9.12 3.46
C HIS A 180 -9.02 10.18 2.85
N VAL A 181 -7.79 10.23 3.32
CA VAL A 181 -6.75 11.09 2.80
C VAL A 181 -5.44 10.34 2.67
N THR A 182 -4.76 10.55 1.57
CA THR A 182 -3.38 10.12 1.37
C THR A 182 -2.49 11.35 1.36
N MET A 183 -1.59 11.47 2.34
CA MET A 183 -0.68 12.62 2.47
C MET A 183 0.74 12.18 2.81
N VAL A 184 1.70 13.00 2.41
CA VAL A 184 3.12 12.75 2.70
C VAL A 184 3.34 12.68 4.22
N GLY A 185 4.05 11.65 4.65
CA GLY A 185 4.35 11.44 6.07
C GLY A 185 3.37 10.56 6.82
N GLN A 186 2.19 10.30 6.27
CA GLN A 186 1.13 9.47 6.86
C GLN A 186 1.01 8.10 6.15
N PRO A 187 0.29 7.14 6.71
CA PRO A 187 -0.12 5.96 5.99
C PRO A 187 -0.99 6.30 4.78
N ILE A 188 -0.94 5.48 3.74
CA ILE A 188 -1.85 5.59 2.60
C ILE A 188 -3.30 5.34 3.04
N GLY A 189 -4.23 6.16 2.56
CA GLY A 189 -5.66 5.99 2.87
C GLY A 189 -5.99 6.17 4.36
N ALA A 190 -5.32 7.08 5.05
CA ALA A 190 -5.65 7.40 6.43
C ALA A 190 -7.09 7.94 6.53
N PHE A 191 -7.80 7.61 7.61
CA PHE A 191 -9.12 8.18 7.84
C PHE A 191 -9.05 9.71 7.96
N TYR A 192 -9.99 10.36 7.31
CA TYR A 192 -10.15 11.81 7.32
C TYR A 192 -11.56 12.19 7.74
N GLY A 193 -11.68 13.17 8.60
CA GLY A 193 -12.98 13.63 9.07
C GLY A 193 -12.87 14.72 10.11
N TYR A 194 -14.01 15.23 10.51
CA TYR A 194 -14.11 16.23 11.56
C TYR A 194 -13.95 15.58 12.94
N LYS A 195 -13.13 16.19 13.78
CA LYS A 195 -13.06 15.83 15.19
C LYS A 195 -14.25 16.48 15.91
N MET A 196 -15.16 15.65 16.44
CA MET A 196 -16.23 16.14 17.30
C MET A 196 -15.62 16.69 18.59
N LEU A 197 -15.81 17.96 18.87
CA LEU A 197 -15.31 18.61 20.08
C LEU A 197 -16.31 18.54 21.24
N GLY A 198 -17.60 18.40 20.94
CA GLY A 198 -18.68 18.33 21.90
C GLY A 198 -20.04 18.46 21.24
N ILE A 199 -21.07 18.50 22.07
CA ILE A 199 -22.45 18.75 21.67
C ILE A 199 -22.90 19.99 22.44
N PHE A 200 -23.47 20.98 21.75
CA PHE A 200 -24.09 22.12 22.41
C PHE A 200 -25.27 21.62 23.25
N LYS A 201 -25.26 21.94 24.53
CA LYS A 201 -26.31 21.49 25.47
C LYS A 201 -27.43 22.53 25.63
N THR A 202 -27.14 23.80 25.32
CA THR A 202 -28.09 24.90 25.41
C THR A 202 -28.05 25.75 24.15
N LYS A 203 -29.10 26.53 23.94
CA LYS A 203 -29.18 27.46 22.81
C LYS A 203 -28.17 28.60 22.97
N GLU A 204 -27.91 29.03 24.17
CA GLU A 204 -26.96 30.10 24.52
C GLU A 204 -25.51 29.67 24.14
N GLU A 205 -25.15 28.41 24.38
CA GLU A 205 -23.86 27.87 23.93
C GLU A 205 -23.75 27.87 22.41
N LEU A 206 -24.79 27.49 21.67
CA LEU A 206 -24.84 27.52 20.23
C LEU A 206 -24.70 28.95 19.67
N ASP A 207 -25.47 29.88 20.22
CA ASP A 207 -25.50 31.28 19.76
C ASP A 207 -24.21 32.05 20.11
N SER A 208 -23.43 31.58 21.08
CA SER A 208 -22.14 32.17 21.48
C SER A 208 -20.95 31.60 20.68
N TYR A 209 -21.14 30.51 19.92
CA TYR A 209 -20.05 29.89 19.15
C TYR A 209 -19.78 30.72 17.88
N PRO A 210 -18.50 31.05 17.58
CA PRO A 210 -18.15 31.78 16.37
C PRO A 210 -18.47 30.96 15.12
N HIS A 211 -19.19 31.52 14.17
CA HIS A 211 -19.59 30.92 12.88
C HIS A 211 -18.59 31.27 11.79
#